data_06b5a8df775ea86453321ac98f035939
#
_entry.id   06b5a8df775ea86453321ac98f035939
#
_cell.length_a   1.000
_cell.length_b   1.000
_cell.length_c   1.000
_cell.angle_alpha   90.00
_cell.angle_beta   90.00
_cell.angle_gamma   90.00
#
_symmetry.space_group_name_H-M   'P 1'
#
loop_
_entity.id
_entity.type
_entity.pdbx_description
1 polymer ?
#
loop_
_entity_poly.entity_id
_entity_poly.type
_entity_poly.pdbx_seq_one_letter_code
_entity_poly.pdbx_strand_id
1 'polypeptide(L)'
;MKWMNGSRKIAAQWLFLFTIFLTVGLAIPPVVPAFANDQQEATQLVEKARLTLDSFMSDNNMGAFRDLLKKADGVLISPELLKGAFIIGASGGNAVFLVRDKKTGQWSCPAFYTIGGASIGLQIGGQASEVILLVMSDRGVTSLLGNSVKLGGNVGVAAGPVGIGAAASTANLSADILSFSRSKGLYGGVSLDGSVVAVRSRLNDAYYGRQVSPTDILVRRDAKNAQALALIEDLSKSAAKKSTAMGELLPMAMSQDPSCG
;
A
#
# COMPACT_ATOMS: atom_id res chain seq x y z
N MET A 1 -14.33 -72.75 30.40
CA MET A 1 -13.38 -71.82 31.01
C MET A 1 -12.65 -71.01 29.92
N LYS A 2 -13.38 -70.36 28.96
CA LYS A 2 -12.80 -69.65 27.78
C LYS A 2 -13.40 -68.27 27.49
N TRP A 3 -14.29 -67.78 28.39
CA TRP A 3 -15.05 -66.55 28.13
C TRP A 3 -14.55 -65.33 28.93
N MET A 4 -13.64 -65.48 29.86
CA MET A 4 -13.15 -64.39 30.70
C MET A 4 -11.91 -63.60 30.13
N ASN A 5 -11.28 -64.04 29.04
CA ASN A 5 -10.11 -63.40 28.48
C ASN A 5 -10.38 -62.31 27.43
N GLY A 6 -11.61 -62.20 26.87
CA GLY A 6 -11.97 -61.23 25.87
C GLY A 6 -12.24 -59.83 26.47
N SER A 7 -12.91 -59.79 27.63
CA SER A 7 -13.32 -58.50 28.24
C SER A 7 -12.15 -57.71 28.82
N ARG A 8 -11.08 -58.38 29.28
CA ARG A 8 -9.86 -57.69 29.82
C ARG A 8 -9.03 -57.02 28.69
N LYS A 9 -9.01 -57.59 27.47
CA LYS A 9 -8.30 -57.00 26.32
C LYS A 9 -9.02 -55.76 25.78
N ILE A 10 -10.34 -55.82 25.74
CA ILE A 10 -11.14 -54.66 25.28
C ILE A 10 -11.06 -53.51 26.27
N ALA A 11 -11.12 -53.75 27.56
CA ALA A 11 -10.95 -52.70 28.58
C ALA A 11 -9.54 -52.05 28.54
N ALA A 12 -8.51 -52.82 28.33
CA ALA A 12 -7.14 -52.29 28.17
C ALA A 12 -6.95 -51.44 26.92
N GLN A 13 -7.63 -51.82 25.80
CA GLN A 13 -7.58 -51.05 24.57
C GLN A 13 -8.31 -49.71 24.69
N TRP A 14 -9.43 -49.66 25.39
CA TRP A 14 -10.16 -48.41 25.66
C TRP A 14 -9.40 -47.47 26.60
N LEU A 15 -8.70 -48.05 27.60
CA LEU A 15 -7.85 -47.27 28.52
C LEU A 15 -6.65 -46.65 27.78
N PHE A 16 -6.08 -47.36 26.81
CA PHE A 16 -4.94 -46.88 26.02
C PHE A 16 -5.36 -45.75 25.02
N LEU A 17 -6.54 -45.87 24.40
CA LEU A 17 -7.10 -44.84 23.53
C LEU A 17 -7.51 -43.58 24.33
N PHE A 18 -7.99 -43.76 25.57
CA PHE A 18 -8.39 -42.62 26.43
C PHE A 18 -7.16 -41.85 26.94
N THR A 19 -6.03 -42.52 27.22
CA THR A 19 -4.78 -41.87 27.59
C THR A 19 -4.13 -41.14 26.43
N ILE A 20 -4.20 -41.66 25.19
CA ILE A 20 -3.72 -40.95 24.00
C ILE A 20 -4.58 -39.69 23.70
N PHE A 21 -5.89 -39.76 23.92
CA PHE A 21 -6.79 -38.59 23.71
C PHE A 21 -6.56 -37.50 24.77
N LEU A 22 -6.17 -37.88 26.01
CA LEU A 22 -5.90 -36.94 27.09
C LEU A 22 -4.55 -36.22 26.93
N THR A 23 -3.54 -36.85 26.27
CA THR A 23 -2.24 -36.23 26.05
C THR A 23 -2.16 -35.33 24.83
N VAL A 24 -3.06 -35.49 23.83
CA VAL A 24 -3.14 -34.62 22.66
C VAL A 24 -3.87 -33.29 22.98
N GLY A 25 -4.66 -33.26 24.06
CA GLY A 25 -5.48 -32.09 24.41
C GLY A 25 -4.77 -30.93 25.13
N LEU A 26 -3.47 -31.01 25.46
CA LEU A 26 -2.80 -29.99 26.26
C LEU A 26 -1.64 -29.24 25.57
N ALA A 27 -1.49 -29.37 24.25
CA ALA A 27 -0.67 -28.44 23.49
C ALA A 27 -1.49 -27.19 23.17
N ILE A 28 -1.77 -26.33 24.16
CA ILE A 28 -2.29 -24.98 23.91
C ILE A 28 -1.15 -24.24 23.21
N PRO A 29 -1.29 -23.89 21.89
CA PRO A 29 -0.29 -23.06 21.27
C PRO A 29 -0.21 -21.74 22.03
N PRO A 30 0.97 -21.13 22.17
CA PRO A 30 1.09 -19.83 22.80
C PRO A 30 0.16 -18.86 22.06
N VAL A 31 -0.82 -18.31 22.77
CA VAL A 31 -1.68 -17.24 22.25
C VAL A 31 -0.78 -16.02 22.12
N VAL A 32 -0.20 -15.84 20.93
CA VAL A 32 0.50 -14.60 20.59
C VAL A 32 -0.58 -13.51 20.63
N PRO A 33 -0.42 -12.45 21.43
CA PRO A 33 -1.42 -11.40 21.52
C PRO A 33 -1.63 -10.80 20.12
N ALA A 34 -2.89 -10.70 19.68
CA ALA A 34 -3.25 -10.24 18.34
C ALA A 34 -2.65 -8.85 17.99
N PHE A 35 -2.40 -8.02 19.00
CA PHE A 35 -1.75 -6.72 18.84
C PHE A 35 -0.29 -6.80 18.40
N ALA A 36 0.48 -7.78 18.88
CA ALA A 36 1.88 -7.95 18.44
C ALA A 36 1.95 -8.35 16.97
N ASN A 37 0.98 -9.14 16.50
CA ASN A 37 0.87 -9.51 15.08
C ASN A 37 0.48 -8.30 14.21
N ASP A 38 -0.49 -7.48 14.64
CA ASP A 38 -0.92 -6.29 13.91
C ASP A 38 0.22 -5.25 13.79
N GLN A 39 1.02 -5.05 14.85
CA GLN A 39 2.18 -4.15 14.81
C GLN A 39 3.24 -4.65 13.82
N GLN A 40 3.54 -5.94 13.83
CA GLN A 40 4.48 -6.53 12.90
C GLN A 40 3.96 -6.43 11.45
N GLU A 41 2.68 -6.72 11.22
CA GLU A 41 2.04 -6.57 9.91
C GLU A 41 2.17 -5.14 9.41
N ALA A 42 1.86 -4.14 10.25
CA ALA A 42 1.96 -2.73 9.90
C ALA A 42 3.39 -2.31 9.52
N THR A 43 4.38 -2.73 10.33
CA THR A 43 5.81 -2.45 10.07
C THR A 43 6.28 -3.06 8.75
N GLN A 44 5.92 -4.31 8.49
CA GLN A 44 6.24 -4.98 7.22
C GLN A 44 5.56 -4.34 6.03
N LEU A 45 4.32 -3.87 6.20
CA LEU A 45 3.58 -3.21 5.13
C LEU A 45 4.21 -1.88 4.73
N VAL A 46 4.70 -1.08 5.68
CA VAL A 46 5.44 0.17 5.40
C VAL A 46 6.73 -0.12 4.63
N GLU A 47 7.49 -1.14 5.04
CA GLU A 47 8.73 -1.50 4.33
C GLU A 47 8.45 -2.03 2.92
N LYS A 48 7.46 -2.90 2.74
CA LYS A 48 7.03 -3.36 1.42
C LYS A 48 6.56 -2.19 0.54
N ALA A 49 5.84 -1.22 1.10
CA ALA A 49 5.42 -0.03 0.38
C ALA A 49 6.60 0.82 -0.09
N ARG A 50 7.65 0.95 0.74
CA ARG A 50 8.89 1.62 0.37
C ARG A 50 9.58 0.94 -0.82
N LEU A 51 9.72 -0.38 -0.78
CA LEU A 51 10.31 -1.16 -1.87
C LEU A 51 9.49 -1.09 -3.16
N THR A 52 8.14 -1.08 -3.04
CA THR A 52 7.25 -0.88 -4.18
C THR A 52 7.47 0.51 -4.79
N LEU A 53 7.53 1.57 -3.98
CA LEU A 53 7.81 2.92 -4.47
C LEU A 53 9.15 2.97 -5.22
N ASP A 54 10.22 2.42 -4.65
CA ASP A 54 11.55 2.39 -5.26
C ASP A 54 11.52 1.69 -6.62
N SER A 55 10.81 0.56 -6.70
CA SER A 55 10.60 -0.17 -7.95
C SER A 55 9.93 0.69 -9.04
N PHE A 56 8.88 1.44 -8.71
CA PHE A 56 8.20 2.35 -9.64
C PHE A 56 9.07 3.55 -10.01
N MET A 57 9.89 4.04 -9.08
CA MET A 57 10.78 5.18 -9.32
C MET A 57 11.96 4.83 -10.23
N SER A 58 12.45 3.60 -10.18
CA SER A 58 13.63 3.15 -10.93
C SER A 58 13.32 2.70 -12.37
N ASP A 59 12.07 2.38 -12.70
CA ASP A 59 11.72 1.88 -14.04
C ASP A 59 11.63 2.98 -15.10
N ASN A 60 12.21 2.74 -16.27
CA ASN A 60 12.25 3.70 -17.36
C ASN A 60 10.88 4.04 -17.95
N ASN A 61 9.92 3.10 -17.91
CA ASN A 61 8.57 3.31 -18.42
C ASN A 61 7.69 4.16 -17.50
N MET A 62 8.17 4.48 -16.28
CA MET A 62 7.44 5.19 -15.25
C MET A 62 7.77 6.69 -15.20
N GLY A 63 8.20 7.28 -16.32
CA GLY A 63 8.48 8.71 -16.43
C GLY A 63 7.27 9.59 -16.05
N ALA A 64 6.11 9.28 -16.62
CA ALA A 64 4.86 9.99 -16.31
C ALA A 64 4.46 9.85 -14.84
N PHE A 65 4.63 8.67 -14.24
CA PHE A 65 4.40 8.45 -12.81
C PHE A 65 5.27 9.39 -11.95
N ARG A 66 6.59 9.45 -12.24
CA ARG A 66 7.51 10.34 -11.53
C ARG A 66 7.13 11.81 -11.59
N ASP A 67 6.65 12.27 -12.75
CA ASP A 67 6.22 13.65 -12.93
C ASP A 67 4.89 13.95 -12.25
N LEU A 68 3.98 12.99 -12.23
CA LEU A 68 2.68 13.11 -11.54
C LEU A 68 2.84 13.02 -10.02
N LEU A 69 3.75 12.17 -9.52
CA LEU A 69 4.05 12.08 -8.08
C LEU A 69 4.51 13.44 -7.50
N LYS A 70 5.26 14.24 -8.26
CA LYS A 70 5.67 15.59 -7.85
C LYS A 70 4.51 16.54 -7.64
N LYS A 71 3.37 16.28 -8.27
CA LYS A 71 2.16 17.10 -8.23
C LYS A 71 1.08 16.52 -7.31
N ALA A 72 1.25 15.28 -6.86
CA ALA A 72 0.26 14.58 -6.06
C ALA A 72 0.12 15.20 -4.67
N ASP A 73 -1.12 15.32 -4.21
CA ASP A 73 -1.49 15.73 -2.86
C ASP A 73 -1.42 14.57 -1.86
N GLY A 74 -1.46 13.33 -2.36
CA GLY A 74 -1.32 12.12 -1.55
C GLY A 74 -0.89 10.92 -2.38
N VAL A 75 -0.38 9.89 -1.71
CA VAL A 75 0.01 8.62 -2.33
C VAL A 75 -0.50 7.45 -1.50
N LEU A 76 -1.21 6.53 -2.14
CA LEU A 76 -1.64 5.27 -1.52
C LEU A 76 -0.91 4.14 -2.23
N ILE A 77 -0.16 3.35 -1.44
CA ILE A 77 0.70 2.27 -1.94
C ILE A 77 0.18 0.94 -1.41
N SER A 78 -0.22 0.05 -2.30
CA SER A 78 -0.56 -1.36 -2.01
C SER A 78 0.53 -2.24 -2.60
N PRO A 79 1.42 -2.80 -1.77
CA PRO A 79 2.52 -3.65 -2.24
C PRO A 79 2.04 -4.97 -2.83
N GLU A 80 0.86 -5.40 -2.43
CA GLU A 80 0.29 -6.66 -2.87
C GLU A 80 -1.24 -6.56 -2.95
N LEU A 81 -1.76 -6.47 -4.16
CA LEU A 81 -3.18 -6.59 -4.48
C LEU A 81 -3.41 -7.94 -5.15
N LEU A 82 -4.02 -8.85 -4.41
CA LEU A 82 -4.37 -10.17 -4.93
C LEU A 82 -5.69 -10.11 -5.69
N LYS A 83 -5.74 -10.71 -6.85
CA LYS A 83 -6.95 -10.94 -7.63
C LYS A 83 -7.13 -12.43 -7.85
N GLY A 84 -8.31 -12.94 -7.56
CA GLY A 84 -8.71 -14.31 -7.90
C GLY A 84 -10.05 -14.26 -8.63
N ALA A 85 -10.17 -15.00 -9.74
CA ALA A 85 -11.39 -15.08 -10.53
C ALA A 85 -11.62 -16.47 -11.07
N PHE A 86 -12.90 -16.89 -11.13
CA PHE A 86 -13.36 -18.08 -11.84
C PHE A 86 -14.51 -17.73 -12.80
N ILE A 87 -15.58 -17.15 -12.37
CA ILE A 87 -16.67 -16.49 -13.11
C ILE A 87 -16.94 -15.15 -12.44
N ILE A 88 -16.83 -15.14 -11.11
CA ILE A 88 -16.84 -13.95 -10.27
C ILE A 88 -15.44 -13.84 -9.72
N GLY A 89 -14.87 -12.63 -9.78
CA GLY A 89 -13.57 -12.32 -9.23
C GLY A 89 -13.68 -11.49 -7.97
N ALA A 90 -12.73 -11.68 -7.06
CA ALA A 90 -12.50 -10.80 -5.94
C ALA A 90 -11.05 -10.31 -5.97
N SER A 91 -10.85 -9.09 -5.49
CA SER A 91 -9.52 -8.54 -5.26
C SER A 91 -9.44 -7.97 -3.85
N GLY A 92 -8.27 -8.08 -3.24
CA GLY A 92 -8.02 -7.54 -1.93
C GLY A 92 -6.54 -7.36 -1.64
N GLY A 93 -6.19 -6.30 -0.91
CA GLY A 93 -4.83 -6.02 -0.48
C GLY A 93 -4.78 -4.93 0.57
N ASN A 94 -3.67 -4.90 1.32
CA ASN A 94 -3.42 -3.86 2.30
C ASN A 94 -2.60 -2.73 1.65
N ALA A 95 -2.77 -1.52 2.17
CA ALA A 95 -2.14 -0.33 1.63
C ALA A 95 -1.76 0.65 2.74
N VAL A 96 -0.80 1.50 2.45
CA VAL A 96 -0.46 2.68 3.26
C VAL A 96 -0.80 3.94 2.47
N PHE A 97 -1.34 4.95 3.16
CA PHE A 97 -1.67 6.24 2.57
C PHE A 97 -0.92 7.35 3.28
N LEU A 98 -0.28 8.22 2.52
CA LEU A 98 0.44 9.39 2.99
C LEU A 98 -0.08 10.63 2.25
N VAL A 99 -0.17 11.75 2.96
CA VAL A 99 -0.65 13.04 2.43
C VAL A 99 0.48 14.06 2.48
N ARG A 100 0.58 14.85 1.43
CA ARG A 100 1.56 15.92 1.32
C ARG A 100 0.95 17.24 1.80
N ASP A 101 1.66 17.94 2.66
CA ASP A 101 1.30 19.29 3.06
C ASP A 101 1.60 20.28 1.93
N LYS A 102 0.59 21.03 1.51
CA LYS A 102 0.71 21.98 0.39
C LYS A 102 1.58 23.19 0.72
N LYS A 103 1.72 23.53 1.99
CA LYS A 103 2.50 24.70 2.42
C LYS A 103 3.98 24.36 2.61
N THR A 104 4.26 23.23 3.25
CA THR A 104 5.62 22.81 3.59
C THR A 104 6.22 21.82 2.62
N GLY A 105 5.38 21.13 1.80
CA GLY A 105 5.79 20.03 0.93
C GLY A 105 6.10 18.73 1.67
N GLN A 106 5.99 18.70 2.98
CA GLN A 106 6.31 17.53 3.80
C GLN A 106 5.23 16.45 3.71
N TRP A 107 5.64 15.21 3.70
CA TRP A 107 4.74 14.05 3.77
C TRP A 107 4.35 13.72 5.22
N SER A 108 3.12 13.25 5.41
CA SER A 108 2.64 12.73 6.70
C SER A 108 3.26 11.37 7.03
N CYS A 109 3.08 10.90 8.25
CA CYS A 109 3.22 9.48 8.55
C CYS A 109 2.13 8.66 7.85
N PRO A 110 2.33 7.32 7.63
CA PRO A 110 1.40 6.47 6.91
C PRO A 110 0.17 6.10 7.73
N ALA A 111 -1.01 6.20 7.14
CA ALA A 111 -2.24 5.58 7.64
C ALA A 111 -2.53 4.29 6.87
N PHE A 112 -3.09 3.28 7.55
CA PHE A 112 -3.29 1.94 7.01
C PHE A 112 -4.70 1.74 6.49
N TYR A 113 -4.78 1.15 5.29
CA TYR A 113 -6.01 0.90 4.56
C TYR A 113 -6.04 -0.50 3.98
N THR A 114 -7.20 -0.94 3.56
CA THR A 114 -7.37 -2.09 2.68
C THR A 114 -8.07 -1.63 1.40
N ILE A 115 -7.71 -2.25 0.27
CA ILE A 115 -8.41 -2.12 -0.99
C ILE A 115 -9.13 -3.44 -1.24
N GLY A 116 -10.41 -3.38 -1.57
CA GLY A 116 -11.20 -4.56 -1.91
C GLY A 116 -12.10 -4.29 -3.10
N GLY A 117 -12.33 -5.30 -3.92
CA GLY A 117 -13.23 -5.17 -5.05
C GLY A 117 -13.77 -6.52 -5.51
N ALA A 118 -14.96 -6.49 -6.12
CA ALA A 118 -15.53 -7.61 -6.83
C ALA A 118 -15.55 -7.29 -8.32
N SER A 119 -15.31 -8.28 -9.14
CA SER A 119 -15.36 -8.17 -10.59
C SER A 119 -16.07 -9.38 -11.18
N ILE A 120 -16.75 -9.17 -12.31
CA ILE A 120 -17.31 -10.25 -13.11
C ILE A 120 -16.40 -10.39 -14.34
N GLY A 121 -15.88 -11.57 -14.60
CA GLY A 121 -15.00 -11.80 -15.73
C GLY A 121 -14.84 -13.26 -16.06
N LEU A 122 -14.58 -13.55 -17.33
CA LEU A 122 -14.36 -14.92 -17.84
C LEU A 122 -12.91 -15.40 -17.66
N GLN A 123 -12.15 -14.76 -16.79
CA GLN A 123 -10.74 -15.09 -16.59
C GLN A 123 -10.57 -16.02 -15.38
N ILE A 124 -10.00 -17.21 -15.61
CA ILE A 124 -9.68 -18.15 -14.53
C ILE A 124 -8.23 -17.93 -14.12
N GLY A 125 -7.99 -17.71 -12.83
CA GLY A 125 -6.63 -17.60 -12.31
C GLY A 125 -6.48 -16.65 -11.14
N GLY A 126 -5.28 -16.68 -10.56
CA GLY A 126 -4.82 -15.75 -9.51
C GLY A 126 -3.73 -14.83 -10.06
N GLN A 127 -3.74 -13.59 -9.62
CA GLN A 127 -2.73 -12.58 -9.97
C GLN A 127 -2.41 -11.75 -8.74
N ALA A 128 -1.12 -11.49 -8.51
CA ALA A 128 -0.66 -10.50 -7.56
C ALA A 128 -0.14 -9.28 -8.33
N SER A 129 -0.46 -8.09 -7.85
CA SER A 129 -0.02 -6.82 -8.45
C SER A 129 0.38 -5.86 -7.36
N GLU A 130 1.42 -5.09 -7.59
CA GLU A 130 1.70 -3.88 -6.83
C GLU A 130 0.89 -2.73 -7.44
N VAL A 131 0.30 -1.90 -6.59
CA VAL A 131 -0.55 -0.78 -7.03
C VAL A 131 -0.16 0.49 -6.28
N ILE A 132 -0.01 1.58 -7.02
CA ILE A 132 0.14 2.92 -6.46
C ILE A 132 -0.97 3.82 -7.01
N LEU A 133 -1.68 4.49 -6.09
CA LEU A 133 -2.67 5.50 -6.40
C LEU A 133 -2.10 6.87 -6.07
N LEU A 134 -2.00 7.74 -7.08
CA LEU A 134 -1.65 9.14 -6.89
C LEU A 134 -2.94 9.94 -6.71
N VAL A 135 -3.11 10.56 -5.56
CA VAL A 135 -4.25 11.43 -5.25
C VAL A 135 -3.91 12.84 -5.69
N MET A 136 -4.65 13.36 -6.68
CA MET A 136 -4.32 14.58 -7.41
C MET A 136 -5.15 15.79 -6.97
N SER A 137 -6.13 15.59 -6.07
CA SER A 137 -7.05 16.65 -5.64
C SER A 137 -7.35 16.60 -4.14
N ASP A 138 -7.73 17.75 -3.57
CA ASP A 138 -8.23 17.85 -2.19
C ASP A 138 -9.45 16.97 -1.95
N ARG A 139 -10.32 16.85 -2.97
CA ARG A 139 -11.48 15.97 -2.91
C ARG A 139 -11.06 14.51 -2.74
N GLY A 140 -10.04 14.07 -3.48
CA GLY A 140 -9.47 12.74 -3.35
C GLY A 140 -8.92 12.48 -1.95
N VAL A 141 -8.13 13.43 -1.41
CA VAL A 141 -7.60 13.34 -0.04
C VAL A 141 -8.74 13.27 0.97
N THR A 142 -9.68 14.21 0.91
CA THR A 142 -10.80 14.29 1.88
C THR A 142 -11.66 13.03 1.86
N SER A 143 -11.90 12.45 0.67
CA SER A 143 -12.66 11.20 0.53
C SER A 143 -11.99 10.02 1.23
N LEU A 144 -10.66 9.99 1.25
CA LEU A 144 -9.87 8.94 1.91
C LEU A 144 -9.72 9.15 3.43
N LEU A 145 -10.09 10.32 3.97
CA LEU A 145 -10.11 10.52 5.44
C LEU A 145 -11.30 9.85 6.12
N GLY A 146 -12.35 9.52 5.36
CA GLY A 146 -13.52 8.78 5.85
C GLY A 146 -13.21 7.31 6.11
N ASN A 147 -14.13 6.60 6.79
CA ASN A 147 -13.97 5.19 7.12
C ASN A 147 -13.83 4.29 5.88
N SER A 148 -14.52 4.64 4.79
CA SER A 148 -14.41 3.96 3.51
C SER A 148 -14.86 4.85 2.37
N VAL A 149 -14.29 4.62 1.18
CA VAL A 149 -14.65 5.30 -0.06
C VAL A 149 -14.74 4.30 -1.21
N LYS A 150 -15.76 4.47 -2.07
CA LYS A 150 -15.91 3.72 -3.32
C LYS A 150 -15.28 4.51 -4.46
N LEU A 151 -14.28 3.93 -5.08
CA LEU A 151 -13.59 4.48 -6.24
C LEU A 151 -14.51 4.42 -7.48
N GLY A 152 -14.45 5.44 -8.33
CA GLY A 152 -15.33 5.58 -9.48
C GLY A 152 -16.75 6.05 -9.18
N GLY A 153 -17.15 6.07 -7.90
CA GLY A 153 -18.44 6.59 -7.44
C GLY A 153 -18.29 7.93 -6.73
N ASN A 154 -17.77 7.90 -5.52
CA ASN A 154 -17.62 9.11 -4.69
C ASN A 154 -16.42 9.97 -5.11
N VAL A 155 -15.39 9.37 -5.68
CA VAL A 155 -14.13 9.98 -6.11
C VAL A 155 -13.77 9.43 -7.48
N GLY A 156 -13.42 10.32 -8.43
CA GLY A 156 -13.04 9.93 -9.78
C GLY A 156 -11.68 9.20 -9.77
N VAL A 157 -11.61 8.03 -10.41
CA VAL A 157 -10.37 7.28 -10.60
C VAL A 157 -10.13 7.02 -12.08
N ALA A 158 -8.89 7.16 -12.53
CA ALA A 158 -8.48 6.83 -13.89
C ALA A 158 -7.16 6.06 -13.89
N ALA A 159 -6.94 5.27 -14.94
CA ALA A 159 -5.65 4.63 -15.18
C ALA A 159 -4.59 5.69 -15.52
N GLY A 160 -3.46 5.63 -14.85
CA GLY A 160 -2.33 6.52 -15.11
C GLY A 160 -1.61 6.16 -16.41
N PRO A 161 -0.98 7.13 -17.07
CA PRO A 161 -0.23 6.90 -18.31
C PRO A 161 1.08 6.16 -18.03
N VAL A 162 1.38 5.12 -18.83
CA VAL A 162 2.58 4.29 -18.72
C VAL A 162 3.20 4.10 -20.08
N GLY A 163 4.54 4.09 -20.15
CA GLY A 163 5.32 3.88 -21.37
C GLY A 163 6.28 5.01 -21.66
N ILE A 164 7.24 4.74 -22.55
CA ILE A 164 8.22 5.73 -23.03
C ILE A 164 7.47 6.75 -23.91
N GLY A 165 7.55 8.02 -23.56
CA GLY A 165 6.86 9.10 -24.29
C GLY A 165 5.35 9.19 -24.00
N ALA A 166 4.81 8.42 -23.03
CA ALA A 166 3.46 8.62 -22.56
C ALA A 166 3.32 10.03 -21.96
N ALA A 167 2.81 10.94 -22.76
CA ALA A 167 2.54 12.29 -22.30
C ALA A 167 1.38 12.24 -21.29
N ALA A 168 1.50 12.99 -20.21
CA ALA A 168 0.40 13.20 -19.26
C ALA A 168 -0.88 13.75 -19.92
N SER A 169 -0.78 14.17 -21.18
CA SER A 169 -1.89 14.72 -21.98
C SER A 169 -2.93 13.68 -22.43
N THR A 170 -2.62 12.39 -22.42
CA THR A 170 -3.55 11.32 -22.83
C THR A 170 -4.34 10.71 -21.67
N ALA A 171 -3.91 10.93 -20.43
CA ALA A 171 -4.67 10.49 -19.26
C ALA A 171 -5.78 11.50 -18.95
N ASN A 172 -6.92 11.02 -18.47
CA ASN A 172 -7.95 11.89 -17.92
C ASN A 172 -7.43 12.50 -16.61
N LEU A 173 -6.60 13.56 -16.74
CA LEU A 173 -5.98 14.27 -15.61
C LEU A 173 -6.99 15.03 -14.75
N SER A 174 -8.28 15.06 -15.15
CA SER A 174 -9.38 15.58 -14.32
C SER A 174 -9.84 14.57 -13.26
N ALA A 175 -9.33 13.34 -13.26
CA ALA A 175 -9.62 12.38 -12.22
C ALA A 175 -8.95 12.79 -10.89
N ASP A 176 -9.66 12.55 -9.79
CA ASP A 176 -9.14 12.82 -8.44
C ASP A 176 -7.98 11.89 -8.09
N ILE A 177 -7.96 10.67 -8.65
CA ILE A 177 -6.98 9.63 -8.37
C ILE A 177 -6.49 9.01 -9.68
N LEU A 178 -5.19 8.86 -9.82
CA LEU A 178 -4.55 8.14 -10.92
C LEU A 178 -3.94 6.84 -10.41
N SER A 179 -4.26 5.73 -11.06
CA SER A 179 -3.83 4.39 -10.65
C SER A 179 -2.73 3.84 -11.55
N PHE A 180 -1.70 3.33 -10.94
CA PHE A 180 -0.58 2.65 -11.58
C PHE A 180 -0.40 1.26 -10.98
N SER A 181 -0.02 0.28 -11.80
CA SER A 181 0.21 -1.08 -11.33
C SER A 181 1.42 -1.73 -11.98
N ARG A 182 2.01 -2.66 -11.25
CA ARG A 182 3.00 -3.60 -11.75
C ARG A 182 2.54 -5.03 -11.47
N SER A 183 2.51 -5.88 -12.51
CA SER A 183 2.20 -7.29 -12.38
C SER A 183 3.13 -8.11 -13.26
N LYS A 184 3.76 -9.16 -12.70
CA LYS A 184 4.73 -10.02 -13.43
C LYS A 184 5.82 -9.23 -14.15
N GLY A 185 6.31 -8.13 -13.56
CA GLY A 185 7.36 -7.27 -14.14
C GLY A 185 6.87 -6.30 -15.23
N LEU A 186 5.58 -6.31 -15.57
CA LEU A 186 4.97 -5.36 -16.52
C LEU A 186 4.24 -4.27 -15.76
N TYR A 187 4.45 -3.01 -16.17
CA TYR A 187 3.76 -1.85 -15.67
C TYR A 187 2.57 -1.49 -16.53
N GLY A 188 1.49 -1.01 -15.90
CA GLY A 188 0.29 -0.59 -16.60
C GLY A 188 -0.57 0.33 -15.72
N GLY A 189 -1.51 1.03 -16.34
CA GLY A 189 -2.65 1.58 -15.62
C GLY A 189 -3.62 0.45 -15.27
N VAL A 190 -4.24 0.54 -14.11
CA VAL A 190 -5.25 -0.44 -13.68
C VAL A 190 -6.56 0.27 -13.39
N SER A 191 -7.67 -0.29 -13.89
CA SER A 191 -8.99 0.20 -13.48
C SER A 191 -9.33 -0.38 -12.11
N LEU A 192 -9.63 0.51 -11.18
CA LEU A 192 -10.10 0.21 -9.83
C LEU A 192 -11.53 0.72 -9.60
N ASP A 193 -12.26 1.02 -10.67
CA ASP A 193 -13.66 1.42 -10.58
C ASP A 193 -14.50 0.38 -9.84
N GLY A 194 -15.32 0.85 -8.91
CA GLY A 194 -16.12 -0.01 -8.06
C GLY A 194 -15.39 -0.62 -6.86
N SER A 195 -14.06 -0.51 -6.80
CA SER A 195 -13.30 -0.94 -5.62
C SER A 195 -13.58 -0.03 -4.42
N VAL A 196 -13.48 -0.60 -3.22
CA VAL A 196 -13.64 0.10 -1.95
C VAL A 196 -12.28 0.19 -1.28
N VAL A 197 -11.91 1.39 -0.84
CA VAL A 197 -10.78 1.64 0.04
C VAL A 197 -11.32 1.90 1.43
N ALA A 198 -10.89 1.14 2.43
CA ALA A 198 -11.39 1.23 3.80
C ALA A 198 -10.24 1.32 4.81
N VAL A 199 -10.46 2.07 5.87
CA VAL A 199 -9.49 2.27 6.96
C VAL A 199 -9.28 0.98 7.74
N ARG A 200 -8.04 0.64 8.06
CA ARG A 200 -7.66 -0.44 8.95
C ARG A 200 -7.30 0.10 10.34
N SER A 201 -8.33 0.49 11.11
CA SER A 201 -8.14 1.13 12.43
C SER A 201 -7.24 0.31 13.35
N ARG A 202 -7.40 -1.03 13.40
CA ARG A 202 -6.54 -1.89 14.23
C ARG A 202 -5.06 -1.81 13.87
N LEU A 203 -4.71 -1.72 12.57
CA LEU A 203 -3.32 -1.53 12.17
C LEU A 203 -2.81 -0.14 12.52
N ASN A 204 -3.66 0.90 12.34
CA ASN A 204 -3.31 2.25 12.78
C ASN A 204 -3.00 2.26 14.28
N ASP A 205 -3.90 1.73 15.09
CA ASP A 205 -3.76 1.71 16.55
C ASP A 205 -2.51 0.91 16.99
N ALA A 206 -2.28 -0.26 16.39
CA ALA A 206 -1.12 -1.10 16.69
C ALA A 206 0.21 -0.43 16.28
N TYR A 207 0.25 0.22 15.12
CA TYR A 207 1.46 0.87 14.62
C TYR A 207 1.86 2.10 15.44
N TYR A 208 0.87 2.87 15.93
CA TYR A 208 1.11 4.08 16.73
C TYR A 208 1.03 3.85 18.24
N GLY A 209 0.69 2.62 18.69
CA GLY A 209 0.60 2.27 20.11
C GLY A 209 -0.55 2.96 20.86
N ARG A 210 -1.50 3.58 20.14
CA ARG A 210 -2.68 4.28 20.67
C ARG A 210 -3.78 4.35 19.63
N GLN A 211 -5.01 4.60 20.06
CA GLN A 211 -6.09 4.89 19.12
C GLN A 211 -5.82 6.18 18.34
N VAL A 212 -5.91 6.07 17.00
CA VAL A 212 -5.70 7.19 16.08
C VAL A 212 -6.61 7.08 14.87
N SER A 213 -7.16 8.21 14.44
CA SER A 213 -7.92 8.32 13.19
C SER A 213 -7.00 8.68 12.01
N PRO A 214 -7.42 8.45 10.77
CA PRO A 214 -6.72 8.96 9.59
C PRO A 214 -6.48 10.47 9.65
N THR A 215 -7.42 11.24 10.19
CA THR A 215 -7.28 12.68 10.35
C THR A 215 -6.15 13.05 11.31
N ASP A 216 -5.99 12.32 12.42
CA ASP A 216 -4.89 12.56 13.38
C ASP A 216 -3.53 12.29 12.74
N ILE A 217 -3.44 11.23 11.91
CA ILE A 217 -2.20 10.82 11.25
C ILE A 217 -1.85 11.76 10.09
N LEU A 218 -2.81 11.95 9.17
CA LEU A 218 -2.57 12.53 7.84
C LEU A 218 -2.68 14.06 7.83
N VAL A 219 -3.57 14.62 8.66
CA VAL A 219 -3.88 16.06 8.66
C VAL A 219 -3.28 16.76 9.87
N ARG A 220 -3.61 16.31 11.09
CA ARG A 220 -3.09 16.89 12.34
C ARG A 220 -1.62 16.56 12.58
N ARG A 221 -1.16 15.38 12.05
CA ARG A 221 0.21 14.90 12.21
C ARG A 221 0.63 14.68 13.66
N ASP A 222 -0.36 14.33 14.50
CA ASP A 222 -0.17 14.06 15.93
C ASP A 222 0.42 12.67 16.20
N ALA A 223 0.31 11.76 15.21
CA ALA A 223 0.84 10.40 15.30
C ALA A 223 2.16 10.31 14.54
N LYS A 224 3.21 9.87 15.23
CA LYS A 224 4.57 9.73 14.69
C LYS A 224 5.12 8.35 14.99
N ASN A 225 5.85 7.78 14.02
CA ASN A 225 6.60 6.55 14.18
C ASN A 225 7.90 6.64 13.37
N ALA A 226 9.03 6.44 14.02
CA ALA A 226 10.35 6.56 13.39
C ALA A 226 10.56 5.54 12.27
N GLN A 227 9.88 4.39 12.31
CA GLN A 227 9.99 3.36 11.27
C GLN A 227 9.45 3.86 9.89
N ALA A 228 8.59 4.88 9.87
CA ALA A 228 8.10 5.48 8.63
C ALA A 228 9.12 6.41 7.93
N LEU A 229 10.18 6.83 8.61
CA LEU A 229 11.11 7.87 8.13
C LEU A 229 11.73 7.52 6.78
N ALA A 230 12.13 6.26 6.56
CA ALA A 230 12.72 5.84 5.29
C ALA A 230 11.75 6.01 4.11
N LEU A 231 10.49 5.60 4.26
CA LEU A 231 9.47 5.81 3.23
C LEU A 231 9.19 7.30 2.97
N ILE A 232 9.09 8.09 4.03
CA ILE A 232 8.86 9.55 3.94
C ILE A 232 10.03 10.25 3.25
N GLU A 233 11.26 9.83 3.54
CA GLU A 233 12.47 10.37 2.91
C GLU A 233 12.53 10.04 1.42
N ASP A 234 12.24 8.78 1.04
CA ASP A 234 12.21 8.35 -0.35
C ASP A 234 11.12 9.09 -1.15
N LEU A 235 9.94 9.31 -0.58
CA LEU A 235 8.90 10.15 -1.18
C LEU A 235 9.35 11.61 -1.33
N SER A 236 10.01 12.17 -0.32
CA SER A 236 10.48 13.54 -0.34
C SER A 236 11.56 13.76 -1.38
N LYS A 237 12.53 12.86 -1.51
CA LYS A 237 13.57 12.87 -2.55
C LYS A 237 12.96 12.75 -3.95
N SER A 238 11.97 11.88 -4.10
CA SER A 238 11.28 11.65 -5.37
C SER A 238 10.47 12.87 -5.83
N ALA A 239 9.89 13.61 -4.89
CA ALA A 239 9.15 14.84 -5.17
C ALA A 239 10.07 16.06 -5.41
N ALA A 240 11.28 16.08 -4.84
CA ALA A 240 12.21 17.22 -4.90
C ALA A 240 13.05 17.28 -6.21
N LYS A 241 13.14 16.21 -7.00
CA LYS A 241 14.13 16.02 -8.09
C LYS A 241 14.01 16.96 -9.29
N LYS A 242 13.32 18.10 -9.22
CA LYS A 242 13.18 19.07 -10.33
C LYS A 242 13.99 20.36 -10.16
N SER A 243 14.71 20.59 -9.07
CA SER A 243 15.43 21.85 -8.84
C SER A 243 16.91 21.85 -9.27
N THR A 244 17.52 20.68 -9.46
CA THR A 244 19.00 20.60 -9.65
C THR A 244 19.44 20.60 -11.12
N ALA A 245 18.54 20.38 -12.09
CA ALA A 245 18.92 20.31 -13.51
C ALA A 245 18.86 21.66 -14.25
N MET A 246 18.37 22.73 -13.65
CA MET A 246 18.24 24.04 -14.31
C MET A 246 19.15 25.11 -13.68
N GLY A 247 19.90 24.77 -12.64
CA GLY A 247 20.85 25.66 -11.98
C GLY A 247 22.31 25.55 -12.48
N GLU A 248 22.61 24.56 -13.31
CA GLU A 248 24.00 24.27 -13.70
C GLU A 248 24.34 24.60 -15.17
N LEU A 249 23.48 25.36 -15.85
CA LEU A 249 23.72 25.90 -17.19
C LEU A 249 23.60 27.43 -17.21
N LEU A 250 24.30 28.10 -16.29
CA LEU A 250 24.73 29.48 -16.50
C LEU A 250 26.21 29.42 -16.80
N PRO A 251 26.62 29.69 -18.04
CA PRO A 251 28.03 29.73 -18.37
C PRO A 251 28.67 30.92 -17.67
N MET A 252 29.82 30.66 -17.04
CA MET A 252 30.86 31.65 -16.84
C MET A 252 31.21 32.25 -18.19
N ALA A 253 30.65 33.37 -18.53
CA ALA A 253 31.12 34.22 -19.60
C ALA A 253 30.72 35.65 -19.21
N MET A 254 31.65 36.33 -18.62
CA MET A 254 31.99 37.72 -18.90
C MET A 254 32.79 38.30 -17.74
N SER A 255 34.09 38.11 -17.82
CA SER A 255 35.04 39.04 -17.21
C SER A 255 36.28 39.02 -18.10
N GLN A 256 36.27 39.85 -19.10
CA GLN A 256 37.48 40.45 -19.66
C GLN A 256 37.10 41.84 -20.13
N ASP A 257 37.37 42.80 -19.30
CA ASP A 257 37.53 44.17 -19.68
C ASP A 257 39.02 44.43 -19.83
N PRO A 258 39.53 44.79 -20.98
CA PRO A 258 40.85 45.42 -21.12
C PRO A 258 40.66 46.92 -21.22
N SER A 259 40.84 47.59 -20.10
CA SER A 259 41.16 49.00 -20.14
C SER A 259 42.51 49.22 -20.85
N CYS A 260 42.53 49.96 -21.90
CA CYS A 260 43.69 50.69 -22.37
C CYS A 260 43.30 52.10 -22.70
N GLY A 261 44.08 52.95 -22.15
CA GLY A 261 44.81 54.10 -22.57
C GLY A 261 44.10 55.41 -22.49
#